data_7f91bee8a4dcdfc540cd19aa8e5d9b10
#
_entry.id   7f91bee8a4dcdfc540cd19aa8e5d9b10
#
_cell.length_a   1.000
_cell.length_b   1.000
_cell.length_c   1.000
_cell.angle_alpha   90.00
_cell.angle_beta   90.00
_cell.angle_gamma   90.00
#
_symmetry.space_group_name_H-M   'P 1'
#
loop_
_entity.id
_entity.type
_entity.pdbx_description
1 polymer ?
#
loop_
_entity_poly.entity_id
_entity_poly.type
_entity_poly.pdbx_seq_one_letter_code
_entity_poly.pdbx_strand_id
1 'polypeptide(L)'
;MKYHKNEAKEAARDTLKGVWTAMPYSWDSNDEFDETANRANMEHIISGLQIDGHYCSGNIAEFWSMPDEEHMHAHEVMLDQASGRIPLIAGCHHQSVKQATALARHAGDVGY
;
A
#
# COMPACT_ATOMS: atom_id res chain seq x y z
N MET A 1 8.72 0.78 11.46
CA MET A 1 7.98 -0.31 12.15
C MET A 1 7.69 0.13 13.59
N LYS A 2 6.44 0.10 14.00
CA LYS A 2 5.95 0.68 15.28
C LYS A 2 5.95 -0.33 16.46
N TYR A 3 6.47 -1.55 16.26
CA TYR A 3 6.48 -2.63 17.28
C TYR A 3 7.67 -3.57 17.08
N HIS A 4 8.06 -4.29 18.12
CA HIS A 4 9.10 -5.33 18.04
C HIS A 4 8.52 -6.64 17.50
N LYS A 5 9.39 -7.51 16.95
CA LYS A 5 8.99 -8.78 16.34
C LYS A 5 8.15 -9.69 17.26
N ASN A 6 8.44 -9.69 18.55
CA ASN A 6 7.69 -10.47 19.57
C ASN A 6 6.30 -9.88 19.87
N GLU A 7 6.05 -8.61 19.54
CA GLU A 7 4.79 -7.90 19.72
C GLU A 7 3.89 -7.95 18.48
N ALA A 8 4.40 -8.50 17.35
CA ALA A 8 3.73 -8.46 16.06
C ALA A 8 2.30 -9.04 16.09
N LYS A 9 2.05 -10.11 16.86
CA LYS A 9 0.71 -10.71 16.95
C LYS A 9 -0.28 -9.82 17.68
N GLU A 10 0.17 -9.13 18.71
CA GLU A 10 -0.64 -8.20 19.49
C GLU A 10 -0.92 -6.95 18.67
N ALA A 11 0.11 -6.36 18.09
CA ALA A 11 -0.02 -5.23 17.17
C ALA A 11 -0.98 -5.53 16.01
N ALA A 12 -0.90 -6.72 15.40
CA ALA A 12 -1.81 -7.13 14.35
C ALA A 12 -3.27 -7.24 14.85
N ARG A 13 -3.51 -7.82 16.03
CA ARG A 13 -4.85 -7.91 16.62
C ARG A 13 -5.46 -6.54 16.90
N ASP A 14 -4.63 -5.57 17.26
CA ASP A 14 -5.09 -4.21 17.58
C ASP A 14 -5.31 -3.37 16.33
N THR A 15 -4.52 -3.57 15.30
CA THR A 15 -4.53 -2.77 14.07
C THR A 15 -5.44 -3.34 12.98
N LEU A 16 -5.41 -4.67 12.76
CA LEU A 16 -6.13 -5.33 11.68
C LEU A 16 -7.58 -5.64 12.08
N LYS A 17 -8.38 -4.60 12.20
CA LYS A 17 -9.81 -4.68 12.57
C LYS A 17 -10.66 -4.03 11.49
N GLY A 18 -11.96 -4.36 11.48
CA GLY A 18 -12.94 -3.71 10.59
C GLY A 18 -12.88 -4.22 9.16
N VAL A 19 -13.26 -3.35 8.24
CA VAL A 19 -13.34 -3.64 6.81
C VAL A 19 -12.08 -3.14 6.11
N TRP A 20 -11.41 -4.05 5.42
CA TRP A 20 -10.22 -3.78 4.63
C TRP A 20 -10.51 -3.90 3.16
N THR A 21 -9.97 -3.02 2.36
CA THR A 21 -10.12 -3.02 0.90
C THR A 21 -8.78 -2.98 0.18
N ALA A 22 -8.82 -3.27 -1.11
CA ALA A 22 -7.78 -2.97 -2.07
C ALA A 22 -8.46 -2.22 -3.24
N MET A 23 -7.73 -1.35 -3.92
CA MET A 23 -8.25 -0.64 -5.09
C MET A 23 -7.42 -0.95 -6.33
N PRO A 24 -8.03 -0.92 -7.53
CA PRO A 24 -7.27 -0.86 -8.76
C PRO A 24 -6.52 0.47 -8.82
N TYR A 25 -5.32 0.46 -9.38
CA TYR A 25 -4.62 1.71 -9.67
C TYR A 25 -5.11 2.33 -10.98
N SER A 26 -5.03 3.63 -11.05
CA SER A 26 -5.28 4.41 -12.26
C SER A 26 -3.96 4.69 -12.96
N TRP A 27 -3.99 4.58 -14.29
CA TRP A 27 -2.86 4.80 -15.18
C TRP A 27 -3.15 5.99 -16.07
N ASP A 28 -2.13 6.74 -16.43
CA ASP A 28 -2.27 7.85 -17.37
C ASP A 28 -2.27 7.36 -18.84
N SER A 29 -2.30 8.29 -19.79
CA SER A 29 -2.31 7.97 -21.22
C SER A 29 -0.99 7.39 -21.75
N ASN A 30 0.05 7.36 -20.94
CA ASN A 30 1.37 6.79 -21.26
C ASN A 30 1.58 5.45 -20.53
N ASP A 31 0.52 4.89 -19.92
CA ASP A 31 0.57 3.69 -19.08
C ASP A 31 1.45 3.82 -17.82
N GLU A 32 1.63 5.06 -17.32
CA GLU A 32 2.34 5.34 -16.08
C GLU A 32 1.37 5.53 -14.91
N PHE A 33 1.82 5.31 -13.67
CA PHE A 33 1.01 5.45 -12.46
C PHE A 33 0.49 6.90 -12.32
N ASP A 34 -0.83 7.09 -12.44
CA ASP A 34 -1.47 8.40 -12.25
C ASP A 34 -1.56 8.76 -10.77
N GLU A 35 -0.55 9.45 -10.26
CA GLU A 35 -0.50 9.85 -8.86
C GLU A 35 -1.74 10.67 -8.44
N THR A 36 -2.20 11.60 -9.29
CA THR A 36 -3.34 12.47 -8.96
C THR A 36 -4.63 11.67 -8.82
N ALA A 37 -4.91 10.79 -9.77
CA ALA A 37 -6.10 9.95 -9.73
C ALA A 37 -6.04 8.95 -8.57
N ASN A 38 -4.88 8.35 -8.31
CA ASN A 38 -4.71 7.39 -7.21
C ASN A 38 -4.82 8.05 -5.83
N ARG A 39 -4.34 9.28 -5.65
CA ARG A 39 -4.56 10.05 -4.42
C ARG A 39 -6.05 10.35 -4.21
N ALA A 40 -6.77 10.75 -5.26
CA ALA A 40 -8.21 11.00 -5.18
C ALA A 40 -9.00 9.73 -4.83
N ASN A 41 -8.64 8.58 -5.42
CA ASN A 41 -9.22 7.29 -5.10
C ASN A 41 -8.98 6.90 -3.62
N MET A 42 -7.76 7.09 -3.13
CA MET A 42 -7.45 6.82 -1.72
C MET A 42 -8.23 7.74 -0.78
N GLU A 43 -8.37 9.02 -1.13
CA GLU A 43 -9.19 9.95 -0.35
C GLU A 43 -10.66 9.50 -0.30
N HIS A 44 -11.19 9.01 -1.43
CA HIS A 44 -12.55 8.47 -1.47
C HIS A 44 -12.70 7.23 -0.57
N ILE A 45 -11.72 6.34 -0.53
CA ILE A 45 -11.70 5.17 0.37
C ILE A 45 -11.76 5.62 1.83
N ILE A 46 -10.95 6.59 2.20
CA ILE A 46 -10.82 7.04 3.58
C ILE A 46 -12.07 7.83 4.02
N SER A 47 -12.41 8.87 3.27
CA SER A 47 -13.42 9.85 3.68
C SER A 47 -14.83 9.50 3.19
N GLY A 48 -14.94 8.94 1.99
CA GLY A 48 -16.21 8.58 1.36
C GLY A 48 -16.75 7.24 1.83
N LEU A 49 -15.93 6.20 1.77
CA LEU A 49 -16.33 4.83 2.13
C LEU A 49 -16.08 4.49 3.60
N GLN A 50 -15.27 5.29 4.30
CA GLN A 50 -14.92 5.09 5.72
C GLN A 50 -14.38 3.67 6.00
N ILE A 51 -13.47 3.19 5.14
CA ILE A 51 -12.83 1.88 5.27
C ILE A 51 -11.78 1.91 6.39
N ASP A 52 -11.68 0.82 7.16
CA ASP A 52 -10.83 0.73 8.34
C ASP A 52 -9.35 0.47 8.03
N GLY A 53 -9.03 -0.02 6.83
CA GLY A 53 -7.66 -0.26 6.39
C GLY A 53 -7.56 -0.57 4.90
N HIS A 54 -6.37 -0.41 4.33
CA HIS A 54 -6.17 -0.61 2.91
C HIS A 54 -4.93 -1.46 2.59
N TYR A 55 -5.07 -2.33 1.59
CA TYR A 55 -4.00 -3.16 1.04
C TYR A 55 -3.52 -2.56 -0.28
N CYS A 56 -2.35 -1.93 -0.26
CA CYS A 56 -1.73 -1.26 -1.38
C CYS A 56 -0.98 -2.24 -2.29
N SER A 57 -0.94 -1.99 -3.59
CA SER A 57 -0.12 -2.72 -4.57
C SER A 57 -0.29 -4.23 -4.54
N GLY A 58 -1.52 -4.69 -4.33
CA GLY A 58 -1.87 -6.11 -4.41
C GLY A 58 -2.30 -6.53 -5.81
N ASN A 59 -2.95 -7.69 -5.91
CA ASN A 59 -3.45 -8.22 -7.19
C ASN A 59 -4.46 -7.28 -7.86
N ILE A 60 -5.32 -6.62 -7.09
CA ILE A 60 -6.31 -5.67 -7.63
C ILE A 60 -5.63 -4.44 -8.25
N ALA A 61 -4.47 -4.04 -7.72
CA ALA A 61 -3.65 -2.95 -8.23
C ALA A 61 -2.73 -3.38 -9.39
N GLU A 62 -2.84 -4.61 -9.87
CA GLU A 62 -2.05 -5.14 -10.98
C GLU A 62 -0.55 -4.96 -10.81
N PHE A 63 -0.02 -5.30 -9.60
CA PHE A 63 1.38 -5.09 -9.23
C PHE A 63 2.40 -5.58 -10.26
N TRP A 64 2.05 -6.60 -11.07
CA TRP A 64 2.91 -7.15 -12.11
C TRP A 64 3.08 -6.25 -13.33
N SER A 65 2.25 -5.20 -13.48
CA SER A 65 2.32 -4.21 -14.55
C SER A 65 3.31 -3.09 -14.25
N MET A 66 3.76 -2.96 -12.99
CA MET A 66 4.65 -1.89 -12.54
C MET A 66 6.12 -2.33 -12.53
N PRO A 67 7.05 -1.52 -13.04
CA PRO A 67 8.47 -1.61 -12.68
C PRO A 67 8.67 -1.45 -11.17
N ASP A 68 9.78 -1.99 -10.64
CA ASP A 68 10.04 -1.96 -9.18
C ASP A 68 10.06 -0.52 -8.61
N GLU A 69 10.63 0.44 -9.35
CA GLU A 69 10.70 1.84 -8.93
C GLU A 69 9.30 2.46 -8.85
N GLU A 70 8.43 2.17 -9.80
CA GLU A 70 7.05 2.65 -9.81
C GLU A 70 6.23 2.01 -8.69
N HIS A 71 6.46 0.72 -8.42
CA HIS A 71 5.84 0.01 -7.30
C HIS A 71 6.23 0.65 -5.95
N MET A 72 7.52 0.99 -5.77
CA MET A 72 8.01 1.70 -4.59
C MET A 72 7.39 3.09 -4.47
N HIS A 73 7.33 3.83 -5.59
CA HIS A 73 6.69 5.15 -5.65
C HIS A 73 5.20 5.07 -5.29
N ALA A 74 4.48 4.08 -5.81
CA ALA A 74 3.07 3.87 -5.44
C ALA A 74 2.89 3.64 -3.93
N HIS A 75 3.79 2.90 -3.27
CA HIS A 75 3.76 2.77 -1.81
C HIS A 75 3.91 4.13 -1.12
N GLU A 76 4.87 4.95 -1.54
CA GLU A 76 5.10 6.28 -0.96
C GLU A 76 3.88 7.18 -1.11
N VAL A 77 3.29 7.23 -2.31
CA VAL A 77 2.10 8.04 -2.61
C VAL A 77 0.91 7.60 -1.75
N MET A 78 0.66 6.30 -1.62
CA MET A 78 -0.45 5.80 -0.82
C MET A 78 -0.26 6.09 0.67
N LEU A 79 0.97 5.91 1.18
CA LEU A 79 1.30 6.18 2.57
C LEU A 79 1.16 7.67 2.91
N ASP A 80 1.68 8.54 2.05
CA ASP A 80 1.57 9.99 2.18
C ASP A 80 0.10 10.44 2.17
N GLN A 81 -0.70 9.96 1.19
CA GLN A 81 -2.12 10.29 1.10
C GLN A 81 -2.92 9.78 2.30
N ALA A 82 -2.64 8.59 2.78
CA ALA A 82 -3.32 8.07 3.97
C ALA A 82 -2.99 8.90 5.22
N SER A 83 -1.75 9.39 5.31
CA SER A 83 -1.28 10.28 6.39
C SER A 83 -1.63 9.77 7.80
N GLY A 84 -1.54 8.45 8.00
CA GLY A 84 -1.84 7.79 9.26
C GLY A 84 -3.32 7.73 9.66
N ARG A 85 -4.24 8.16 8.80
CA ARG A 85 -5.69 8.13 9.07
C ARG A 85 -6.27 6.72 9.10
N ILE A 86 -5.72 5.81 8.32
CA ILE A 86 -6.02 4.37 8.34
C ILE A 86 -4.71 3.58 8.25
N PRO A 87 -4.67 2.35 8.79
CA PRO A 87 -3.52 1.47 8.62
C PRO A 87 -3.44 0.94 7.18
N LEU A 88 -2.22 0.77 6.70
CA LEU A 88 -1.92 0.25 5.37
C LEU A 88 -1.12 -1.05 5.44
N ILE A 89 -1.32 -1.92 4.46
CA ILE A 89 -0.48 -3.09 4.20
C ILE A 89 0.17 -2.89 2.83
N ALA A 90 1.50 -2.97 2.77
CA ALA A 90 2.23 -2.94 1.50
C ALA A 90 2.24 -4.32 0.84
N GLY A 91 1.72 -4.42 -0.37
CA GLY A 91 1.90 -5.58 -1.23
C GLY A 91 3.31 -5.61 -1.79
N CYS A 92 4.10 -6.61 -1.44
CA CYS A 92 5.49 -6.74 -1.87
C CYS A 92 5.65 -7.96 -2.79
N HIS A 93 4.65 -8.23 -3.61
CA HIS A 93 4.64 -9.37 -4.51
C HIS A 93 5.64 -9.18 -5.65
N HIS A 94 6.45 -10.20 -5.87
CA HIS A 94 7.34 -10.30 -7.02
C HIS A 94 7.71 -11.76 -7.26
N GLN A 95 7.97 -12.15 -8.51
CA GLN A 95 8.41 -13.51 -8.85
C GLN A 95 9.83 -13.81 -8.33
N SER A 96 10.67 -12.79 -8.21
CA SER A 96 12.00 -12.88 -7.59
C SER A 96 11.91 -12.60 -6.10
N VAL A 97 12.34 -13.55 -5.27
CA VAL A 97 12.46 -13.36 -3.81
C VAL A 97 13.37 -12.17 -3.46
N LYS A 98 14.41 -11.92 -4.27
CA LYS A 98 15.32 -10.78 -4.08
C LYS A 98 14.56 -9.45 -4.22
N GLN A 99 13.73 -9.31 -5.25
CA GLN A 99 12.95 -8.11 -5.48
C GLN A 99 11.82 -7.97 -4.46
N ALA A 100 11.10 -9.03 -4.14
CA ALA A 100 10.11 -9.01 -3.06
C ALA A 100 10.71 -8.54 -1.72
N THR A 101 11.96 -8.96 -1.42
CA THR A 101 12.68 -8.51 -0.23
C THR A 101 13.06 -7.02 -0.31
N ALA A 102 13.43 -6.53 -1.50
CA ALA A 102 13.73 -5.10 -1.70
C ALA A 102 12.48 -4.23 -1.50
N LEU A 103 11.36 -4.62 -2.09
CA LEU A 103 10.06 -3.95 -1.89
C LEU A 103 9.65 -3.92 -0.42
N ALA A 104 9.78 -5.06 0.29
CA ALA A 104 9.43 -5.14 1.71
C ALA A 104 10.34 -4.28 2.60
N ARG A 105 11.64 -4.17 2.27
CA ARG A 105 12.55 -3.26 2.98
C ARG A 105 12.17 -1.81 2.74
N HIS A 106 11.97 -1.43 1.48
CA HIS A 106 11.54 -0.08 1.13
C HIS A 106 10.25 0.29 1.87
N ALA A 107 9.21 -0.56 1.82
CA ALA A 107 7.97 -0.32 2.53
C ALA A 107 8.17 -0.12 4.04
N GLY A 108 9.03 -0.93 4.68
CA GLY A 108 9.38 -0.77 6.09
C GLY A 108 10.17 0.51 6.38
N ASP A 109 11.07 0.92 5.48
CA ASP A 109 11.88 2.14 5.63
C ASP A 109 11.04 3.42 5.48
N VAL A 110 10.04 3.43 4.60
CA VAL A 110 9.13 4.58 4.43
C VAL A 110 8.00 4.63 5.48
N GLY A 111 7.72 3.53 6.21
CA GLY A 111 6.87 3.59 7.40
C GLY A 111 5.60 2.73 7.40
N TYR A 112 5.48 1.76 6.51
CA TYR A 112 4.41 0.75 6.57
C TYR A 112 4.46 -0.11 7.83
#